data_4629814651d710839f20be60768f8831
#
_entry.id   4629814651d710839f20be60768f8831
#
_cell.length_a   1.000
_cell.length_b   1.000
_cell.length_c   1.000
_cell.angle_alpha   90.00
_cell.angle_beta   90.00
_cell.angle_gamma   90.00
#
_symmetry.space_group_name_H-M   'P 1'
#
loop_
_entity.id
_entity.type
_entity.pdbx_description
1 polymer ?
#
loop_
_entity_poly.entity_id
_entity_poly.type
_entity_poly.pdbx_seq_one_letter_code
_entity_poly.pdbx_strand_id
1 'polypeptide(L)'
;MRRICFLAMLLIPVLLVSQSLNDEYMFPGDEAWEDPIYGVLSSPNFDLGGVLGNILVDGTYYSQIRLRPEVAFWKLGIGMDIDLLFDSEGRLRRKGWESWQDILSKIFYVRFSDRQDSLYFKVGCIPDYTLGHGLIFDDYSNMLRYPEVKPIGAYIGANTNAYGFGFEFYTHDITKNEIIAARSTLKPLQALGIPFLRNLMIGANLGADRNPQGKYPDSDDDGYPDVYDKFPEDNQSWLDTDDDGVPDNRDIDLNGNSVLDHPDLNPYVESVFPGIEQYYPEYPFDMAVYPDSAAQYLENEPMWIYSLDYELPFVDKKGFSLSHYAEYAVMENYGTGLIFPGFASSFLIFDLKLELRSFQDRFLPAYFNYLYDEQRCQVHYSEIEGENGRRLYSLKTKNSELADLGSSLGWFGYLKGNIGNFAYLKVAYQDMYNQGHSQGKSLWGKLTFMPEKFPQLKEASLYYAQTDVDRIDWKNLRNGNAQVSGRIVYGYNDYYNLICRYKEYYTDLNGDGVISGRDETVESLTLGIEFQF
;
A
#
# COMPACT_ATOMS: atom_id res chain seq x y z
N MET A 1 -38.23 8.49 -14.03
CA MET A 1 -38.41 7.04 -13.97
C MET A 1 -37.09 6.25 -13.86
N ARG A 2 -35.88 6.87 -13.80
CA ARG A 2 -34.58 6.16 -13.65
C ARG A 2 -34.03 6.11 -12.22
N ARG A 3 -34.70 6.69 -11.23
CA ARG A 3 -34.25 6.71 -9.82
C ARG A 3 -35.00 5.74 -8.88
N ILE A 4 -36.01 5.05 -9.37
CA ILE A 4 -36.86 4.15 -8.54
C ILE A 4 -36.48 2.67 -8.71
N CYS A 5 -35.74 2.30 -9.75
CA CYS A 5 -35.28 0.91 -9.92
C CYS A 5 -34.13 0.48 -9.00
N PHE A 6 -33.43 1.43 -8.36
CA PHE A 6 -32.31 1.09 -7.47
C PHE A 6 -32.75 0.71 -6.04
N LEU A 7 -33.91 1.18 -5.60
CA LEU A 7 -34.43 0.86 -4.26
C LEU A 7 -35.31 -0.39 -4.20
N ALA A 8 -35.84 -0.86 -5.32
CA ALA A 8 -36.70 -2.03 -5.37
C ALA A 8 -35.99 -3.39 -5.41
N MET A 9 -34.63 -3.38 -5.58
CA MET A 9 -33.81 -4.61 -5.52
C MET A 9 -33.37 -5.00 -4.09
N LEU A 10 -33.70 -4.22 -3.09
CA LEU A 10 -33.29 -4.45 -1.69
C LEU A 10 -34.27 -5.30 -0.85
N LEU A 11 -35.34 -5.82 -1.44
CA LEU A 11 -36.38 -6.56 -0.71
C LEU A 11 -36.72 -7.92 -1.34
N ILE A 12 -35.70 -8.77 -1.55
CA ILE A 12 -35.92 -10.20 -1.84
C ILE A 12 -35.47 -10.98 -0.60
N PRO A 13 -36.30 -11.83 0.02
CA PRO A 13 -35.88 -12.66 1.13
C PRO A 13 -34.90 -13.72 0.65
N VAL A 14 -33.65 -13.59 1.11
CA VAL A 14 -32.56 -14.51 0.81
C VAL A 14 -32.62 -15.67 1.81
N LEU A 15 -32.77 -16.88 1.30
CA LEU A 15 -32.54 -18.12 2.04
C LEU A 15 -31.04 -18.22 2.37
N LEU A 16 -30.74 -18.11 3.67
CA LEU A 16 -29.38 -18.06 4.23
C LEU A 16 -28.67 -19.42 4.13
N VAL A 17 -27.67 -19.48 3.27
CA VAL A 17 -26.58 -20.47 3.41
C VAL A 17 -25.33 -19.64 3.67
N SER A 18 -24.87 -19.62 4.93
CA SER A 18 -23.61 -18.97 5.29
C SER A 18 -22.46 -19.87 4.83
N GLN A 19 -21.85 -19.54 3.71
CA GLN A 19 -20.47 -19.94 3.46
C GLN A 19 -19.58 -18.74 3.84
N SER A 20 -18.59 -19.00 4.69
CA SER A 20 -17.57 -18.00 4.99
C SER A 20 -16.71 -17.79 3.75
N LEU A 21 -16.94 -16.71 3.04
CA LEU A 21 -15.97 -16.22 2.08
C LEU A 21 -14.79 -15.68 2.90
N ASN A 22 -13.61 -16.15 2.58
CA ASN A 22 -12.39 -15.74 3.25
C ASN A 22 -12.13 -14.25 3.04
N ASP A 23 -11.73 -13.56 4.11
CA ASP A 23 -11.61 -12.11 4.22
C ASP A 23 -10.42 -11.48 3.48
N GLU A 24 -9.65 -12.27 2.75
CA GLU A 24 -8.30 -11.94 2.33
C GLU A 24 -8.17 -10.99 1.15
N TYR A 25 -9.25 -10.56 0.49
CA TYR A 25 -9.14 -9.83 -0.79
C TYR A 25 -9.84 -8.49 -0.76
N MET A 26 -9.13 -7.45 -0.28
CA MET A 26 -9.73 -6.12 -0.13
C MET A 26 -9.13 -5.01 -0.96
N PHE A 27 -8.03 -5.25 -1.64
CA PHE A 27 -7.26 -4.15 -2.20
C PHE A 27 -7.38 -4.02 -3.71
N PRO A 28 -7.34 -2.75 -4.18
CA PRO A 28 -7.17 -2.45 -5.58
C PRO A 28 -5.76 -2.88 -6.00
N GLY A 29 -5.67 -3.82 -6.84
CA GLY A 29 -4.44 -4.50 -7.23
C GLY A 29 -4.48 -5.97 -6.89
N ASP A 30 -5.40 -6.37 -6.01
CA ASP A 30 -5.78 -7.76 -5.89
C ASP A 30 -6.37 -8.24 -7.21
N GLU A 31 -5.49 -8.63 -8.04
CA GLU A 31 -5.83 -9.63 -9.00
C GLU A 31 -6.16 -10.83 -8.14
N ALA A 32 -7.47 -11.12 -8.05
CA ALA A 32 -7.98 -12.18 -7.20
C ALA A 32 -7.27 -13.51 -7.50
N TRP A 33 -6.16 -13.68 -6.81
CA TRP A 33 -5.74 -14.99 -6.43
C TRP A 33 -6.59 -15.28 -5.20
N GLU A 34 -7.76 -15.81 -5.41
CA GLU A 34 -8.36 -16.60 -4.36
C GLU A 34 -7.26 -17.58 -3.96
N ASP A 35 -6.84 -17.56 -2.71
CA ASP A 35 -6.13 -18.71 -2.17
C ASP A 35 -7.14 -19.86 -2.28
N PRO A 36 -7.11 -20.66 -3.32
CA PRO A 36 -8.29 -21.43 -3.71
C PRO A 36 -8.59 -22.53 -2.73
N ILE A 37 -7.67 -22.87 -1.84
CA ILE A 37 -7.88 -24.05 -1.02
C ILE A 37 -7.26 -23.86 0.36
N TYR A 38 -8.07 -23.27 1.26
CA TYR A 38 -7.87 -23.43 2.68
C TYR A 38 -8.42 -24.79 3.11
N GLY A 39 -7.55 -25.67 3.58
CA GLY A 39 -7.94 -26.95 4.12
C GLY A 39 -6.89 -28.04 3.89
N VAL A 40 -7.08 -29.15 4.59
CA VAL A 40 -6.25 -30.35 4.41
C VAL A 40 -6.76 -31.11 3.20
N LEU A 41 -5.99 -31.08 2.12
CA LEU A 41 -6.32 -31.82 0.90
C LEU A 41 -5.76 -33.24 0.98
N SER A 42 -6.60 -34.19 0.63
CA SER A 42 -6.22 -35.61 0.55
C SER A 42 -5.49 -35.95 -0.77
N SER A 43 -5.61 -35.08 -1.79
CA SER A 43 -4.97 -35.25 -3.09
C SER A 43 -4.43 -33.90 -3.58
N PRO A 44 -3.36 -33.88 -4.41
CA PRO A 44 -2.89 -32.66 -5.04
C PRO A 44 -3.99 -32.03 -5.90
N ASN A 45 -4.13 -30.71 -5.80
CA ASN A 45 -4.92 -29.91 -6.71
C ASN A 45 -3.99 -29.04 -7.55
N PHE A 46 -4.27 -28.93 -8.82
CA PHE A 46 -3.55 -28.07 -9.75
C PHE A 46 -4.55 -27.18 -10.47
N ASP A 47 -4.27 -25.90 -10.45
CA ASP A 47 -5.00 -24.89 -11.20
C ASP A 47 -4.05 -24.11 -12.09
N LEU A 48 -4.50 -23.74 -13.28
CA LEU A 48 -3.74 -22.91 -14.22
C LEU A 48 -4.61 -21.77 -14.71
N GLY A 49 -4.39 -20.62 -14.13
CA GLY A 49 -4.96 -19.36 -14.60
C GLY A 49 -3.97 -18.59 -15.48
N GLY A 50 -4.45 -17.53 -16.10
CA GLY A 50 -3.59 -16.60 -16.81
C GLY A 50 -4.34 -15.48 -17.50
N VAL A 51 -3.56 -14.56 -18.07
CA VAL A 51 -4.06 -13.38 -18.80
C VAL A 51 -3.34 -13.26 -20.12
N LEU A 52 -4.07 -12.98 -21.18
CA LEU A 52 -3.55 -12.55 -22.48
C LEU A 52 -4.02 -11.13 -22.75
N GLY A 53 -3.11 -10.22 -23.03
CA GLY A 53 -3.47 -8.82 -23.22
C GLY A 53 -2.35 -7.98 -23.80
N ASN A 54 -2.52 -6.67 -23.70
CA ASN A 54 -1.50 -5.70 -24.02
C ASN A 54 -1.34 -4.75 -22.81
N ILE A 55 -0.11 -4.35 -22.57
CA ILE A 55 0.23 -3.43 -21.48
C ILE A 55 1.15 -2.33 -22.00
N LEU A 56 1.02 -1.16 -21.47
CA LEU A 56 1.95 -0.04 -21.67
C LEU A 56 2.91 0.01 -20.48
N VAL A 57 4.20 -0.13 -20.74
CA VAL A 57 5.26 -0.05 -19.73
C VAL A 57 6.31 0.93 -20.21
N ASP A 58 6.63 1.94 -19.41
CA ASP A 58 7.64 2.96 -19.74
C ASP A 58 7.41 3.58 -21.14
N GLY A 59 6.14 3.86 -21.49
CA GLY A 59 5.77 4.41 -22.81
C GLY A 59 5.82 3.42 -23.97
N THR A 60 6.18 2.16 -23.76
CA THR A 60 6.29 1.11 -24.79
C THR A 60 5.15 0.09 -24.66
N TYR A 61 4.50 -0.25 -25.78
CA TYR A 61 3.47 -1.29 -25.82
C TYR A 61 4.11 -2.68 -25.91
N TYR A 62 3.63 -3.58 -25.04
CA TYR A 62 3.99 -4.99 -25.02
C TYR A 62 2.74 -5.86 -25.14
N SER A 63 2.85 -6.96 -25.88
CA SER A 63 1.90 -8.08 -25.81
C SER A 63 2.25 -8.92 -24.59
N GLN A 64 1.28 -9.14 -23.71
CA GLN A 64 1.45 -9.84 -22.44
C GLN A 64 0.88 -11.25 -22.51
N ILE A 65 1.66 -12.23 -22.08
CA ILE A 65 1.22 -13.57 -21.71
C ILE A 65 1.56 -13.76 -20.24
N ARG A 66 0.56 -13.81 -19.38
CA ARG A 66 0.74 -14.01 -17.94
C ARG A 66 0.17 -15.35 -17.54
N LEU A 67 0.98 -16.19 -16.94
CA LEU A 67 0.63 -17.54 -16.51
C LEU A 67 0.62 -17.63 -14.99
N ARG A 68 -0.40 -18.21 -14.43
CA ARG A 68 -0.61 -18.34 -13.00
C ARG A 68 -0.89 -19.79 -12.61
N PRO A 69 0.15 -20.65 -12.65
CA PRO A 69 0.02 -22.01 -12.14
C PRO A 69 -0.03 -22.00 -10.62
N GLU A 70 -0.94 -22.79 -10.07
CA GLU A 70 -1.09 -23.02 -8.66
C GLU A 70 -1.14 -24.50 -8.34
N VAL A 71 -0.45 -24.90 -7.27
CA VAL A 71 -0.45 -26.26 -6.75
C VAL A 71 -0.74 -26.23 -5.27
N ALA A 72 -1.75 -26.96 -4.85
CA ALA A 72 -2.04 -27.14 -3.44
C ALA A 72 -2.06 -28.64 -3.09
N PHE A 73 -1.41 -28.99 -2.01
CA PHE A 73 -1.38 -30.35 -1.48
C PHE A 73 -1.26 -30.34 0.04
N TRP A 74 -2.14 -31.06 0.71
CA TRP A 74 -2.24 -31.10 2.15
C TRP A 74 -2.43 -29.68 2.70
N LYS A 75 -1.49 -29.14 3.48
CA LYS A 75 -1.48 -27.77 4.01
C LYS A 75 -0.57 -26.82 3.23
N LEU A 76 0.10 -27.30 2.20
CA LEU A 76 1.02 -26.51 1.37
C LEU A 76 0.32 -26.01 0.12
N GLY A 77 0.44 -24.73 -0.15
CA GLY A 77 0.03 -24.11 -1.42
C GLY A 77 1.20 -23.32 -2.03
N ILE A 78 1.33 -23.39 -3.35
CA ILE A 78 2.35 -22.67 -4.13
C ILE A 78 1.67 -22.07 -5.34
N GLY A 79 1.65 -20.74 -5.43
CA GLY A 79 1.22 -20.00 -6.60
C GLY A 79 2.40 -19.31 -7.28
N MET A 80 2.40 -19.27 -8.60
CA MET A 80 3.39 -18.53 -9.39
C MET A 80 2.70 -17.47 -10.24
N ASP A 81 3.42 -16.41 -10.58
CA ASP A 81 3.00 -15.37 -11.51
C ASP A 81 4.11 -15.10 -12.51
N ILE A 82 3.98 -15.70 -13.68
CA ILE A 82 4.96 -15.69 -14.75
C ILE A 82 4.48 -14.72 -15.82
N ASP A 83 5.09 -13.55 -15.88
CA ASP A 83 4.72 -12.49 -16.82
C ASP A 83 5.75 -12.43 -17.96
N LEU A 84 5.27 -12.67 -19.18
CA LEU A 84 6.06 -12.67 -20.41
C LEU A 84 5.60 -11.49 -21.27
N LEU A 85 6.45 -10.49 -21.44
CA LEU A 85 6.19 -9.29 -22.23
C LEU A 85 6.96 -9.35 -23.55
N PHE A 86 6.24 -9.25 -24.66
CA PHE A 86 6.80 -9.28 -26.00
C PHE A 86 6.63 -7.91 -26.68
N ASP A 87 7.70 -7.34 -27.21
CA ASP A 87 7.65 -6.11 -27.98
C ASP A 87 6.97 -6.30 -29.34
N SER A 88 6.85 -5.22 -30.12
CA SER A 88 6.24 -5.25 -31.46
C SER A 88 6.98 -6.14 -32.47
N GLU A 89 8.23 -6.52 -32.18
CA GLU A 89 9.04 -7.43 -33.00
C GLU A 89 8.98 -8.86 -32.46
N GLY A 90 8.17 -9.13 -31.41
CA GLY A 90 8.05 -10.46 -30.80
C GLY A 90 9.24 -10.87 -29.93
N ARG A 91 10.07 -9.94 -29.50
CA ARG A 91 11.21 -10.21 -28.61
C ARG A 91 10.76 -10.10 -27.17
N LEU A 92 11.16 -11.07 -26.34
CA LEU A 92 10.88 -11.06 -24.92
C LEU A 92 11.64 -9.92 -24.21
N ARG A 93 10.95 -9.12 -23.43
CA ARG A 93 11.55 -8.13 -22.52
C ARG A 93 12.38 -8.86 -21.47
N ARG A 94 13.67 -8.57 -21.42
CA ARG A 94 14.60 -9.25 -20.50
C ARG A 94 14.54 -8.69 -19.08
N LYS A 95 14.27 -7.39 -18.91
CA LYS A 95 14.12 -6.75 -17.58
C LYS A 95 13.11 -7.53 -16.74
N GLY A 96 13.51 -7.96 -15.55
CA GLY A 96 12.74 -8.84 -14.68
C GLY A 96 12.98 -10.35 -14.92
N TRP A 97 14.06 -10.72 -15.62
CA TRP A 97 14.54 -12.10 -15.86
C TRP A 97 16.06 -12.22 -15.75
N GLU A 98 16.74 -11.21 -15.20
CA GLU A 98 18.20 -11.07 -15.28
C GLU A 98 18.89 -11.54 -14.01
N SER A 99 18.18 -11.56 -12.88
CA SER A 99 18.72 -11.89 -11.57
C SER A 99 17.97 -13.05 -10.91
N TRP A 100 18.58 -13.66 -9.89
CA TRP A 100 17.90 -14.67 -9.07
C TRP A 100 16.73 -14.08 -8.28
N GLN A 101 16.79 -12.81 -7.92
CA GLN A 101 15.68 -12.07 -7.30
C GLN A 101 14.49 -11.98 -8.24
N ASP A 102 14.74 -11.72 -9.53
CA ASP A 102 13.70 -11.71 -10.54
C ASP A 102 13.01 -13.07 -10.68
N ILE A 103 13.77 -14.16 -10.60
CA ILE A 103 13.20 -15.52 -10.64
C ILE A 103 12.35 -15.77 -9.40
N LEU A 104 12.81 -15.37 -8.21
CA LEU A 104 12.03 -15.49 -6.97
C LEU A 104 10.75 -14.64 -7.02
N SER A 105 10.80 -13.47 -7.66
CA SER A 105 9.62 -12.62 -7.82
C SER A 105 8.51 -13.22 -8.70
N LYS A 106 8.78 -14.35 -9.38
CA LYS A 106 7.74 -15.12 -10.10
C LYS A 106 6.98 -16.06 -9.17
N ILE A 107 7.47 -16.29 -7.96
CA ILE A 107 6.70 -16.99 -6.93
C ILE A 107 5.72 -15.97 -6.36
N PHE A 108 4.44 -16.16 -6.68
CA PHE A 108 3.40 -15.28 -6.16
C PHE A 108 3.22 -15.50 -4.67
N TYR A 109 3.13 -16.77 -4.25
CA TYR A 109 3.20 -17.15 -2.85
C TYR A 109 3.65 -18.60 -2.65
N VAL A 110 4.19 -18.86 -1.47
CA VAL A 110 4.28 -20.19 -0.85
C VAL A 110 3.63 -20.08 0.52
N ARG A 111 2.60 -20.87 0.78
CA ARG A 111 1.94 -20.91 2.09
C ARG A 111 1.92 -22.29 2.70
N PHE A 112 1.90 -22.35 4.00
CA PHE A 112 1.70 -23.55 4.78
C PHE A 112 0.71 -23.28 5.90
N SER A 113 -0.44 -23.96 5.87
CA SER A 113 -1.49 -23.86 6.88
C SER A 113 -2.12 -22.44 6.98
N ASP A 114 -3.04 -22.24 7.90
CA ASP A 114 -3.71 -20.97 8.16
C ASP A 114 -3.17 -20.28 9.40
N ARG A 115 -3.32 -18.93 9.52
CA ARG A 115 -2.88 -18.17 10.70
C ARG A 115 -3.48 -18.65 12.03
N GLN A 116 -4.55 -19.42 12.00
CA GLN A 116 -5.17 -20.02 13.19
C GLN A 116 -4.58 -21.38 13.58
N ASP A 117 -3.78 -21.98 12.72
CA ASP A 117 -3.16 -23.28 12.96
C ASP A 117 -1.96 -23.20 13.91
N SER A 118 -1.52 -24.38 14.38
CA SER A 118 -0.41 -24.47 15.34
C SER A 118 0.94 -24.00 14.77
N LEU A 119 1.14 -24.11 13.47
CA LEU A 119 2.29 -23.59 12.74
C LEU A 119 1.82 -23.18 11.35
N TYR A 120 2.17 -21.99 10.95
CA TYR A 120 1.80 -21.46 9.66
C TYR A 120 2.88 -20.51 9.13
N PHE A 121 2.96 -20.37 7.82
CA PHE A 121 3.73 -19.34 7.17
C PHE A 121 3.17 -19.02 5.78
N LYS A 122 3.42 -17.80 5.30
CA LYS A 122 3.26 -17.41 3.91
C LYS A 122 4.48 -16.58 3.49
N VAL A 123 4.98 -16.81 2.28
CA VAL A 123 6.06 -16.05 1.66
C VAL A 123 5.60 -15.63 0.28
N GLY A 124 5.84 -14.38 -0.11
CA GLY A 124 5.46 -13.79 -1.39
C GLY A 124 4.51 -12.61 -1.23
N CYS A 125 3.48 -12.57 -2.03
CA CYS A 125 2.47 -11.51 -2.01
C CYS A 125 1.54 -11.65 -0.80
N ILE A 126 1.41 -10.56 -0.04
CA ILE A 126 0.56 -10.47 1.15
C ILE A 126 -0.40 -9.30 0.93
N PRO A 127 -1.64 -9.58 0.49
CA PRO A 127 -2.59 -8.54 0.05
C PRO A 127 -3.12 -7.70 1.20
N ASP A 128 -3.27 -8.28 2.38
CA ASP A 128 -3.75 -7.61 3.58
C ASP A 128 -3.02 -8.10 4.82
N TYR A 129 -2.59 -7.19 5.65
CA TYR A 129 -1.95 -7.51 6.92
C TYR A 129 -2.45 -6.55 7.99
N THR A 130 -3.15 -7.08 8.99
CA THR A 130 -3.62 -6.35 10.15
C THR A 130 -2.98 -6.93 11.41
N LEU A 131 -2.47 -6.06 12.28
CA LEU A 131 -1.81 -6.40 13.53
C LEU A 131 -2.67 -5.94 14.73
N GLY A 132 -2.97 -6.84 15.65
CA GLY A 132 -3.82 -6.52 16.79
C GLY A 132 -5.24 -6.16 16.36
N HIS A 133 -5.70 -4.99 16.80
CA HIS A 133 -7.01 -4.43 16.40
C HIS A 133 -6.89 -3.32 15.35
N GLY A 134 -5.68 -3.13 14.78
CA GLY A 134 -5.46 -2.25 13.64
C GLY A 134 -4.93 -0.86 13.99
N LEU A 135 -4.42 -0.62 15.21
CA LEU A 135 -3.81 0.68 15.53
C LEU A 135 -2.45 0.89 14.86
N ILE A 136 -1.69 -0.18 14.58
CA ILE A 136 -0.36 -0.11 13.97
C ILE A 136 -0.45 -0.43 12.48
N PHE A 137 -0.82 -1.67 12.16
CA PHE A 137 -1.11 -2.12 10.81
C PHE A 137 -2.59 -2.37 10.67
N ASP A 138 -3.23 -1.75 9.69
CA ASP A 138 -4.62 -2.03 9.31
C ASP A 138 -4.73 -2.10 7.80
N ASP A 139 -5.06 -3.32 7.33
CA ASP A 139 -5.23 -3.59 5.91
C ASP A 139 -3.96 -3.20 5.08
N TYR A 140 -2.74 -3.33 5.61
CA TYR A 140 -1.50 -3.06 4.87
C TYR A 140 -1.27 -4.13 3.79
N SER A 141 -0.89 -3.71 2.59
CA SER A 141 -0.59 -4.60 1.45
C SER A 141 0.81 -4.34 0.91
N ASN A 142 1.60 -5.39 0.71
CA ASN A 142 2.85 -5.27 -0.04
C ASN A 142 2.62 -5.35 -1.56
N MET A 143 1.37 -5.32 -2.02
CA MET A 143 0.99 -5.45 -3.43
C MET A 143 0.48 -4.16 -4.06
N LEU A 144 0.55 -3.02 -3.37
CA LEU A 144 -0.04 -1.77 -3.86
C LEU A 144 0.49 -1.39 -5.26
N ARG A 145 1.77 -1.61 -5.50
CA ARG A 145 2.45 -1.32 -6.77
C ARG A 145 2.61 -2.55 -7.69
N TYR A 146 1.91 -3.63 -7.37
CA TYR A 146 1.91 -4.84 -8.18
C TYR A 146 1.15 -4.59 -9.51
N PRO A 147 1.60 -5.06 -10.69
CA PRO A 147 2.75 -5.95 -10.91
C PRO A 147 4.10 -5.25 -11.16
N GLU A 148 4.17 -3.92 -11.11
CA GLU A 148 5.39 -3.15 -11.40
C GLU A 148 6.49 -3.43 -10.37
N VAL A 149 6.11 -3.45 -9.09
CA VAL A 149 6.98 -3.83 -7.97
C VAL A 149 6.43 -5.08 -7.32
N LYS A 150 7.28 -6.09 -7.14
CA LYS A 150 6.92 -7.40 -6.58
C LYS A 150 7.77 -7.69 -5.33
N PRO A 151 7.45 -7.09 -4.17
CA PRO A 151 8.15 -7.42 -2.94
C PRO A 151 7.86 -8.85 -2.53
N ILE A 152 8.84 -9.51 -1.94
CA ILE A 152 8.71 -10.88 -1.41
C ILE A 152 8.46 -10.76 0.09
N GLY A 153 7.21 -10.55 0.47
CA GLY A 153 6.81 -10.51 1.87
C GLY A 153 6.89 -11.86 2.56
N ALA A 154 6.86 -11.86 3.87
CA ALA A 154 6.72 -13.09 4.63
C ALA A 154 6.01 -12.85 5.96
N TYR A 155 5.20 -13.80 6.37
CA TYR A 155 4.85 -13.98 7.77
C TYR A 155 5.05 -15.43 8.19
N ILE A 156 5.45 -15.63 9.44
CA ILE A 156 5.57 -16.93 10.08
C ILE A 156 5.01 -16.84 11.50
N GLY A 157 4.24 -17.81 11.89
CA GLY A 157 3.68 -17.82 13.23
C GLY A 157 3.41 -19.22 13.77
N ALA A 158 3.22 -19.25 15.06
CA ALA A 158 2.86 -20.47 15.78
C ALA A 158 1.84 -20.18 16.89
N ASN A 159 0.85 -21.06 17.03
CA ASN A 159 -0.16 -21.00 18.06
C ASN A 159 -0.13 -22.29 18.89
N THR A 160 -0.14 -22.17 20.20
CA THR A 160 -0.18 -23.32 21.09
C THR A 160 -1.49 -23.36 21.87
N ASN A 161 -1.95 -24.58 22.19
CA ASN A 161 -3.11 -24.75 23.07
C ASN A 161 -2.78 -24.44 24.54
N ALA A 162 -1.48 -24.44 24.90
CA ALA A 162 -1.03 -24.14 26.25
C ALA A 162 -1.12 -22.65 26.52
N TYR A 163 -2.08 -22.25 27.34
CA TYR A 163 -2.37 -20.85 27.68
C TYR A 163 -2.60 -19.94 26.46
N GLY A 164 -2.97 -20.50 25.31
CA GLY A 164 -3.18 -19.78 24.07
C GLY A 164 -1.97 -18.93 23.65
N PHE A 165 -0.74 -19.38 23.99
CA PHE A 165 0.46 -18.68 23.55
C PHE A 165 0.57 -18.75 22.04
N GLY A 166 0.69 -17.59 21.43
CA GLY A 166 0.91 -17.40 20.00
C GLY A 166 2.06 -16.44 19.75
N PHE A 167 2.71 -16.61 18.63
CA PHE A 167 3.74 -15.70 18.12
C PHE A 167 3.64 -15.61 16.61
N GLU A 168 3.78 -14.40 16.06
CA GLU A 168 3.85 -14.14 14.64
C GLU A 168 4.90 -13.08 14.36
N PHE A 169 5.66 -13.26 13.29
CA PHE A 169 6.58 -12.29 12.73
C PHE A 169 6.20 -12.02 11.27
N TYR A 170 6.27 -10.77 10.84
CA TYR A 170 5.96 -10.31 9.50
C TYR A 170 7.09 -9.42 8.97
N THR A 171 7.37 -9.51 7.67
CA THR A 171 8.15 -8.53 6.89
C THR A 171 7.52 -8.30 5.53
N HIS A 172 7.52 -7.07 5.05
CA HIS A 172 6.97 -6.73 3.73
C HIS A 172 7.84 -7.26 2.58
N ASP A 173 9.14 -7.37 2.80
CA ASP A 173 10.13 -7.87 1.84
C ASP A 173 11.30 -8.52 2.56
N ILE A 174 11.51 -9.82 2.34
CA ILE A 174 12.59 -10.60 2.97
C ILE A 174 13.98 -10.19 2.50
N THR A 175 14.10 -9.51 1.37
CA THR A 175 15.38 -9.07 0.81
C THR A 175 15.90 -7.77 1.47
N LYS A 176 14.97 -6.92 1.93
CA LYS A 176 15.26 -5.61 2.52
C LYS A 176 14.98 -5.58 4.03
N ASN A 177 13.89 -6.21 4.50
CA ASN A 177 13.46 -6.22 5.89
C ASN A 177 13.29 -4.81 6.49
N GLU A 178 12.80 -3.88 5.70
CA GLU A 178 12.60 -2.50 6.12
C GLU A 178 11.34 -2.36 6.99
N ILE A 179 10.18 -2.81 6.48
CA ILE A 179 8.92 -2.82 7.21
C ILE A 179 8.73 -4.18 7.86
N ILE A 180 8.65 -4.20 9.18
CA ILE A 180 8.52 -5.41 9.97
C ILE A 180 7.41 -5.29 11.01
N ALA A 181 6.82 -6.42 11.37
CA ALA A 181 5.91 -6.51 12.51
C ALA A 181 6.13 -7.80 13.31
N ALA A 182 5.77 -7.75 14.58
CA ALA A 182 5.74 -8.93 15.43
C ALA A 182 4.55 -8.87 16.39
N ARG A 183 3.95 -10.03 16.67
CA ARG A 183 2.86 -10.18 17.64
C ARG A 183 3.14 -11.37 18.54
N SER A 184 2.84 -11.21 19.83
CA SER A 184 2.77 -12.31 20.79
C SER A 184 1.44 -12.27 21.51
N THR A 185 0.80 -13.41 21.71
CA THR A 185 -0.49 -13.54 22.40
C THR A 185 -0.44 -14.52 23.53
N LEU A 186 -1.30 -14.30 24.53
CA LEU A 186 -1.42 -15.18 25.70
C LEU A 186 -2.86 -15.16 26.25
N LYS A 187 -3.35 -16.33 26.71
CA LYS A 187 -4.62 -16.44 27.48
C LYS A 187 -4.31 -16.73 28.95
N PRO A 188 -3.97 -15.73 29.76
CA PRO A 188 -3.41 -15.92 31.10
C PRO A 188 -4.41 -16.56 32.07
N LEU A 189 -5.71 -16.39 31.83
CA LEU A 189 -6.78 -16.90 32.69
C LEU A 189 -7.38 -18.23 32.19
N GLN A 190 -6.76 -18.88 31.20
CA GLN A 190 -7.28 -20.11 30.61
C GLN A 190 -7.47 -21.24 31.64
N ALA A 191 -6.60 -21.30 32.65
CA ALA A 191 -6.66 -22.31 33.71
C ALA A 191 -7.75 -22.01 34.78
N LEU A 192 -8.30 -20.79 34.82
CA LEU A 192 -9.34 -20.42 35.74
C LEU A 192 -10.69 -21.03 35.28
N GLY A 193 -11.41 -21.65 36.16
CA GLY A 193 -12.71 -22.27 35.87
C GLY A 193 -13.87 -21.30 35.56
N ILE A 194 -13.59 -20.01 35.33
CA ILE A 194 -14.58 -18.98 35.05
C ILE A 194 -14.83 -18.93 33.55
N PRO A 195 -16.00 -19.36 33.05
CA PRO A 195 -16.19 -19.65 31.62
C PRO A 195 -15.89 -18.50 30.66
N PHE A 196 -16.21 -17.25 31.01
CA PHE A 196 -15.97 -16.13 30.09
C PHE A 196 -14.54 -15.57 30.20
N LEU A 197 -13.93 -15.54 31.40
CA LEU A 197 -12.58 -15.02 31.61
C LEU A 197 -11.49 -15.94 31.04
N ARG A 198 -11.74 -17.25 30.94
CA ARG A 198 -10.75 -18.19 30.38
C ARG A 198 -10.35 -17.87 28.95
N ASN A 199 -11.21 -17.16 28.21
CA ASN A 199 -10.99 -16.77 26.82
C ASN A 199 -10.37 -15.38 26.68
N LEU A 200 -10.10 -14.68 27.80
CA LEU A 200 -9.39 -13.40 27.77
C LEU A 200 -8.03 -13.62 27.09
N MET A 201 -7.80 -12.97 25.96
CA MET A 201 -6.54 -12.95 25.25
C MET A 201 -5.87 -11.58 25.47
N ILE A 202 -4.57 -11.61 25.72
CA ILE A 202 -3.73 -10.42 25.78
C ILE A 202 -2.72 -10.52 24.65
N GLY A 203 -2.49 -9.44 23.94
CA GLY A 203 -1.53 -9.33 22.85
C GLY A 203 -0.50 -8.23 23.11
N ALA A 204 0.71 -8.45 22.62
CA ALA A 204 1.76 -7.45 22.53
C ALA A 204 2.25 -7.39 21.09
N ASN A 205 2.34 -6.18 20.55
CA ASN A 205 2.61 -5.94 19.14
C ASN A 205 3.76 -4.96 18.97
N LEU A 206 4.49 -5.14 17.88
CA LEU A 206 5.55 -4.26 17.39
C LEU A 206 5.34 -4.05 15.90
N GLY A 207 5.43 -2.81 15.44
CA GLY A 207 5.53 -2.44 14.03
C GLY A 207 6.70 -1.47 13.83
N ALA A 208 7.41 -1.59 12.73
CA ALA A 208 8.48 -0.66 12.42
C ALA A 208 8.68 -0.48 10.92
N ASP A 209 9.04 0.73 10.51
CA ASP A 209 9.77 0.99 9.27
C ASP A 209 11.19 1.47 9.62
N ARG A 210 12.16 0.68 9.20
CA ARG A 210 13.58 0.90 9.51
C ARG A 210 14.26 1.82 8.52
N ASN A 211 13.65 2.03 7.36
CA ASN A 211 14.16 2.89 6.30
C ASN A 211 13.00 3.58 5.56
N PRO A 212 12.39 4.63 6.14
CA PRO A 212 11.25 5.32 5.51
C PRO A 212 11.52 5.84 4.10
N GLN A 213 12.75 6.13 3.74
CA GLN A 213 13.17 6.53 2.39
C GLN A 213 13.31 5.37 1.40
N GLY A 214 13.19 4.11 1.82
CA GLY A 214 13.44 2.93 1.00
C GLY A 214 12.62 2.78 -0.29
N LYS A 215 11.62 3.66 -0.52
CA LYS A 215 10.93 3.81 -1.80
C LYS A 215 11.85 4.41 -2.87
N TYR A 216 12.77 5.29 -2.46
CA TYR A 216 13.75 5.95 -3.31
C TYR A 216 15.15 5.62 -2.76
N PRO A 217 15.83 4.58 -3.26
CA PRO A 217 17.18 4.26 -2.83
C PRO A 217 18.16 5.39 -3.16
N ASP A 218 19.17 5.54 -2.33
CA ASP A 218 20.31 6.43 -2.46
C ASP A 218 21.56 5.55 -2.32
N SER A 219 22.25 5.29 -3.44
CA SER A 219 23.26 4.24 -3.52
C SER A 219 24.61 4.65 -2.96
N ASP A 220 24.91 5.95 -2.93
CA ASP A 220 26.18 6.51 -2.45
C ASP A 220 26.06 7.34 -1.17
N ASP A 221 24.83 7.44 -0.61
CA ASP A 221 24.50 8.13 0.64
C ASP A 221 24.83 9.64 0.62
N ASP A 222 24.67 10.30 -0.53
CA ASP A 222 24.90 11.74 -0.67
C ASP A 222 23.70 12.63 -0.30
N GLY A 223 22.53 12.00 -0.10
CA GLY A 223 21.26 12.65 0.24
C GLY A 223 20.35 12.90 -0.96
N TYR A 224 20.76 12.51 -2.15
CA TYR A 224 19.94 12.52 -3.36
C TYR A 224 19.65 11.08 -3.81
N PRO A 225 18.40 10.71 -4.07
CA PRO A 225 18.06 9.34 -4.48
C PRO A 225 18.47 9.08 -5.93
N ASP A 226 18.85 7.84 -6.24
CA ASP A 226 19.31 7.38 -7.55
C ASP A 226 18.41 7.84 -8.72
N VAL A 227 17.10 8.00 -8.49
CA VAL A 227 16.14 8.42 -9.52
C VAL A 227 16.25 9.92 -9.87
N TYR A 228 16.81 10.72 -8.98
CA TYR A 228 17.04 12.16 -9.15
C TYR A 228 18.53 12.51 -9.22
N ASP A 229 19.39 11.50 -9.10
CA ASP A 229 20.83 11.61 -9.16
C ASP A 229 21.34 11.15 -10.54
N LYS A 230 22.14 11.98 -11.17
CA LYS A 230 22.81 11.67 -12.44
C LYS A 230 24.09 10.85 -12.23
N PHE A 231 24.63 10.83 -11.00
CA PHE A 231 25.86 10.17 -10.63
C PHE A 231 25.71 9.23 -9.42
N PRO A 232 24.82 8.21 -9.45
CA PRO A 232 24.40 7.42 -8.29
C PRO A 232 25.51 6.60 -7.60
N GLU A 233 26.75 6.76 -7.98
CA GLU A 233 27.95 6.13 -7.40
C GLU A 233 29.00 7.17 -6.99
N ASP A 234 28.73 8.49 -7.12
CA ASP A 234 29.65 9.60 -6.75
C ASP A 234 29.02 10.51 -5.69
N ASN A 235 29.23 10.24 -4.43
CA ASN A 235 28.68 10.97 -3.28
C ASN A 235 29.08 12.46 -3.15
N GLN A 236 29.65 13.05 -4.20
CA GLN A 236 29.96 14.47 -4.29
C GLN A 236 29.23 15.19 -5.42
N SER A 237 28.46 14.46 -6.23
CA SER A 237 27.89 14.98 -7.46
C SER A 237 26.56 14.31 -7.76
N TRP A 238 25.51 15.09 -7.96
CA TRP A 238 24.15 14.59 -8.21
C TRP A 238 23.47 15.20 -9.44
N LEU A 239 23.98 16.33 -9.96
CA LEU A 239 23.35 17.09 -11.04
C LEU A 239 24.25 17.20 -12.26
N ASP A 240 23.65 17.11 -13.43
CA ASP A 240 24.22 17.32 -14.77
C ASP A 240 23.15 18.03 -15.60
N THR A 241 23.25 19.36 -15.67
CA THR A 241 22.17 20.21 -16.21
C THR A 241 22.05 20.12 -17.73
N ASP A 242 23.15 19.89 -18.46
CA ASP A 242 23.18 19.81 -19.92
C ASP A 242 23.31 18.38 -20.47
N ASP A 243 23.37 17.39 -19.57
CA ASP A 243 23.52 15.96 -19.91
C ASP A 243 24.83 15.64 -20.68
N ASP A 244 25.90 16.38 -20.45
CA ASP A 244 27.20 16.14 -21.12
C ASP A 244 28.08 15.09 -20.40
N GLY A 245 27.68 14.67 -19.20
CA GLY A 245 28.37 13.70 -18.37
C GLY A 245 29.39 14.32 -17.41
N VAL A 246 29.48 15.64 -17.33
CA VAL A 246 30.27 16.37 -16.34
C VAL A 246 29.31 16.88 -15.25
N PRO A 247 29.56 16.57 -13.97
CA PRO A 247 28.67 17.04 -12.92
C PRO A 247 28.78 18.56 -12.75
N ASP A 248 27.64 19.21 -12.49
CA ASP A 248 27.52 20.68 -12.34
C ASP A 248 28.57 21.29 -11.39
N ASN A 249 28.92 20.60 -10.32
CA ASN A 249 29.93 21.06 -9.36
C ASN A 249 31.38 20.98 -9.90
N ARG A 250 31.58 20.42 -11.07
CA ARG A 250 32.86 20.29 -11.80
C ARG A 250 32.78 20.75 -13.24
N ASP A 251 31.73 21.48 -13.58
CA ASP A 251 31.48 22.01 -14.91
C ASP A 251 31.67 23.54 -14.95
N ILE A 252 32.15 24.06 -16.06
CA ILE A 252 32.41 25.49 -16.32
C ILE A 252 31.38 26.12 -17.30
N ASP A 253 30.48 25.29 -17.86
CA ASP A 253 29.48 25.64 -18.87
C ASP A 253 28.22 24.81 -18.66
N LEU A 254 27.50 25.09 -17.57
CA LEU A 254 26.37 24.30 -17.05
C LEU A 254 25.23 24.06 -18.04
N ASN A 255 25.16 24.75 -19.16
CA ASN A 255 24.09 24.58 -20.16
C ASN A 255 24.59 24.10 -21.53
N GLY A 256 25.88 23.80 -21.66
CA GLY A 256 26.48 23.28 -22.89
C GLY A 256 26.47 24.24 -24.08
N ASN A 257 26.34 25.55 -23.83
CA ASN A 257 26.29 26.55 -24.89
C ASN A 257 27.65 26.98 -25.43
N SER A 258 28.73 26.43 -24.90
CA SER A 258 30.13 26.74 -25.19
C SER A 258 30.57 28.13 -24.78
N VAL A 259 29.90 28.75 -23.81
CA VAL A 259 30.27 30.00 -23.18
C VAL A 259 30.48 29.75 -21.68
N LEU A 260 31.60 30.22 -21.13
CA LEU A 260 31.86 30.06 -19.71
C LEU A 260 30.80 30.76 -18.87
N ASP A 261 30.34 30.08 -17.85
CA ASP A 261 29.44 30.68 -16.88
C ASP A 261 30.14 31.81 -16.11
N HIS A 262 29.33 32.76 -15.58
CA HIS A 262 29.87 33.83 -14.76
C HIS A 262 30.37 33.26 -13.42
N PRO A 263 31.62 33.60 -13.01
CA PRO A 263 32.21 33.04 -11.77
C PRO A 263 31.39 33.31 -10.50
N ASP A 264 30.62 34.39 -10.44
CA ASP A 264 29.72 34.69 -9.32
C ASP A 264 28.52 33.72 -9.24
N LEU A 265 28.15 33.11 -10.39
CA LEU A 265 27.02 32.19 -10.51
C LEU A 265 27.48 30.74 -10.50
N ASN A 266 28.67 30.46 -11.03
CA ASN A 266 29.32 29.17 -11.02
C ASN A 266 30.73 29.27 -10.40
N PRO A 267 30.87 29.02 -9.07
CA PRO A 267 32.14 29.14 -8.38
C PRO A 267 33.24 28.20 -8.90
N TYR A 268 32.88 27.15 -9.62
CA TYR A 268 33.86 26.23 -10.20
C TYR A 268 34.69 26.91 -11.29
N VAL A 269 34.10 27.84 -12.06
CA VAL A 269 34.82 28.65 -13.05
C VAL A 269 35.95 29.45 -12.43
N GLU A 270 35.73 30.09 -11.27
CA GLU A 270 36.78 30.79 -10.53
C GLU A 270 37.86 29.83 -10.01
N SER A 271 37.47 28.58 -9.63
CA SER A 271 38.41 27.58 -9.18
C SER A 271 39.36 27.09 -10.29
N VAL A 272 38.86 26.99 -11.52
CA VAL A 272 39.61 26.56 -12.72
C VAL A 272 40.40 27.72 -13.32
N PHE A 273 39.82 28.91 -13.33
CA PHE A 273 40.41 30.13 -13.94
C PHE A 273 40.47 31.29 -12.92
N PRO A 274 41.34 31.23 -11.89
CA PRO A 274 41.37 32.24 -10.85
C PRO A 274 41.57 33.66 -11.38
N GLY A 275 40.68 34.57 -11.04
CA GLY A 275 40.72 36.00 -11.47
C GLY A 275 40.35 36.24 -12.94
N ILE A 276 39.64 35.31 -13.58
CA ILE A 276 39.28 35.39 -15.00
C ILE A 276 38.60 36.71 -15.35
N GLU A 277 37.68 37.23 -14.55
CA GLU A 277 37.00 38.51 -14.74
C GLU A 277 37.97 39.72 -14.76
N GLN A 278 39.00 39.67 -13.91
CA GLN A 278 40.02 40.71 -13.83
C GLN A 278 40.90 40.74 -15.09
N TYR A 279 41.20 39.53 -15.62
CA TYR A 279 42.06 39.42 -16.81
C TYR A 279 41.30 39.59 -18.12
N TYR A 280 40.03 39.26 -18.15
CA TYR A 280 39.18 39.31 -19.34
C TYR A 280 37.83 39.99 -19.03
N PRO A 281 37.78 41.29 -18.66
CA PRO A 281 36.59 41.98 -18.22
C PRO A 281 35.51 42.13 -19.32
N GLU A 282 35.87 41.94 -20.57
CA GLU A 282 34.95 42.04 -21.73
C GLU A 282 34.51 40.63 -22.23
N TYR A 283 34.89 39.55 -21.53
CA TYR A 283 34.43 38.21 -21.90
C TYR A 283 32.90 38.10 -21.69
N PRO A 284 32.15 37.58 -22.70
CA PRO A 284 30.71 37.52 -22.61
C PRO A 284 30.28 36.29 -21.77
N PHE A 285 30.55 36.32 -20.47
CA PHE A 285 30.12 35.26 -19.57
C PHE A 285 28.61 35.00 -19.67
N ASP A 286 28.21 33.72 -19.54
CA ASP A 286 26.82 33.38 -19.40
C ASP A 286 26.29 33.77 -18.02
N MET A 287 25.19 34.52 -18.02
CA MET A 287 24.52 35.00 -16.80
C MET A 287 23.29 34.16 -16.48
N ALA A 288 23.11 33.01 -17.11
CA ALA A 288 21.99 32.13 -16.83
C ALA A 288 22.08 31.55 -15.42
N VAL A 289 20.97 31.49 -14.72
CA VAL A 289 20.82 30.80 -13.45
C VAL A 289 20.15 29.46 -13.71
N TYR A 290 20.77 28.39 -13.30
CA TYR A 290 20.27 27.04 -13.52
C TYR A 290 19.39 26.60 -12.35
N PRO A 291 18.22 26.00 -12.62
CA PRO A 291 17.41 25.46 -11.55
C PRO A 291 18.05 24.19 -10.97
N ASP A 292 18.13 24.12 -9.65
CA ASP A 292 18.35 22.84 -9.00
C ASP A 292 17.10 21.99 -9.16
N SER A 293 17.21 20.92 -9.94
CA SER A 293 16.10 20.00 -10.24
C SER A 293 16.20 18.68 -9.48
N ALA A 294 17.31 18.42 -8.80
CA ALA A 294 17.46 17.21 -8.00
C ALA A 294 16.67 17.32 -6.69
N ALA A 295 16.05 16.23 -6.27
CA ALA A 295 15.27 16.17 -5.05
C ALA A 295 16.13 15.66 -3.88
N GLN A 296 16.27 16.49 -2.84
CA GLN A 296 17.01 16.14 -1.63
C GLN A 296 16.12 15.53 -0.55
N TYR A 297 16.61 14.53 0.17
CA TYR A 297 15.97 14.03 1.37
C TYR A 297 16.03 15.03 2.53
N LEU A 298 14.89 15.26 3.19
CA LEU A 298 14.82 16.17 4.33
C LEU A 298 14.91 15.44 5.67
N GLU A 299 14.33 14.24 5.79
CA GLU A 299 14.29 13.47 7.04
C GLU A 299 14.25 11.97 6.74
N ASN A 300 15.05 11.17 7.48
CA ASN A 300 15.06 9.70 7.38
C ASN A 300 15.21 9.05 8.76
N GLU A 301 14.24 9.28 9.65
CA GLU A 301 14.25 8.62 10.95
C GLU A 301 13.40 7.35 10.93
N PRO A 302 13.91 6.19 11.41
CA PRO A 302 13.13 4.98 11.54
C PRO A 302 11.89 5.20 12.39
N MET A 303 10.76 4.59 11.99
CA MET A 303 9.52 4.60 12.76
C MET A 303 9.39 3.32 13.57
N TRP A 304 9.13 3.45 14.87
CA TRP A 304 8.84 2.34 15.77
C TRP A 304 7.51 2.56 16.48
N ILE A 305 6.64 1.55 16.46
CA ILE A 305 5.33 1.59 17.12
C ILE A 305 5.12 0.30 17.91
N TYR A 306 4.73 0.42 19.16
CA TYR A 306 4.48 -0.69 20.08
C TYR A 306 3.04 -0.65 20.54
N SER A 307 2.37 -1.79 20.72
CA SER A 307 1.06 -1.82 21.36
C SER A 307 0.86 -3.01 22.28
N LEU A 308 -0.09 -2.82 23.19
CA LEU A 308 -0.67 -3.87 24.03
C LEU A 308 -2.17 -3.89 23.79
N ASP A 309 -2.71 -5.06 23.59
CA ASP A 309 -4.14 -5.26 23.39
C ASP A 309 -4.71 -6.36 24.29
N TYR A 310 -6.04 -6.34 24.43
CA TYR A 310 -6.76 -7.49 24.90
C TYR A 310 -8.06 -7.67 24.14
N GLU A 311 -8.52 -8.93 24.11
CA GLU A 311 -9.84 -9.28 23.60
C GLU A 311 -10.54 -10.23 24.58
N LEU A 312 -11.80 -9.92 24.88
CA LEU A 312 -12.66 -10.70 25.77
C LEU A 312 -13.95 -11.07 25.06
N PRO A 313 -14.09 -12.29 24.56
CA PRO A 313 -15.34 -12.78 23.99
C PRO A 313 -16.42 -12.94 25.07
N PHE A 314 -17.53 -12.18 24.95
CA PHE A 314 -18.69 -12.29 25.83
C PHE A 314 -19.64 -13.41 25.40
N VAL A 315 -19.84 -13.51 24.09
CA VAL A 315 -20.71 -14.49 23.46
C VAL A 315 -19.99 -15.03 22.23
N ASP A 316 -19.97 -16.36 22.10
CA ASP A 316 -19.48 -17.05 20.93
C ASP A 316 -20.43 -18.22 20.65
N LYS A 317 -21.42 -17.99 19.77
CA LYS A 317 -22.44 -18.96 19.37
C LYS A 317 -22.58 -18.95 17.85
N LYS A 318 -22.99 -20.08 17.29
CA LYS A 318 -23.30 -20.17 15.86
C LYS A 318 -24.31 -19.08 15.46
N GLY A 319 -23.88 -18.17 14.55
CA GLY A 319 -24.69 -17.08 14.03
C GLY A 319 -24.74 -15.81 14.89
N PHE A 320 -24.07 -15.78 16.04
CA PHE A 320 -23.90 -14.57 16.85
C PHE A 320 -22.65 -14.66 17.72
N SER A 321 -21.75 -13.70 17.55
CA SER A 321 -20.63 -13.49 18.46
C SER A 321 -20.60 -12.03 18.94
N LEU A 322 -20.04 -11.80 20.11
CA LEU A 322 -19.80 -10.47 20.67
C LEU A 322 -18.53 -10.50 21.50
N SER A 323 -17.55 -9.69 21.11
CA SER A 323 -16.30 -9.47 21.83
C SER A 323 -16.16 -8.02 22.25
N HIS A 324 -15.54 -7.80 23.39
CA HIS A 324 -15.03 -6.50 23.83
C HIS A 324 -13.51 -6.52 23.75
N TYR A 325 -12.92 -5.43 23.30
CA TYR A 325 -11.47 -5.31 23.21
C TYR A 325 -10.99 -3.89 23.48
N ALA A 326 -9.70 -3.77 23.70
CA ALA A 326 -8.97 -2.51 23.71
C ALA A 326 -7.56 -2.70 23.16
N GLU A 327 -7.00 -1.63 22.65
CA GLU A 327 -5.59 -1.57 22.24
C GLU A 327 -5.01 -0.21 22.63
N TYR A 328 -3.82 -0.23 23.26
CA TYR A 328 -3.04 0.96 23.57
C TYR A 328 -1.71 0.88 22.81
N ALA A 329 -1.43 1.89 21.98
CA ALA A 329 -0.24 1.97 21.16
C ALA A 329 0.60 3.20 21.50
N VAL A 330 1.91 3.06 21.34
CA VAL A 330 2.90 4.13 21.51
C VAL A 330 3.70 4.22 20.21
N MET A 331 3.66 5.37 19.56
CA MET A 331 4.49 5.74 18.42
C MET A 331 5.69 6.52 18.96
N GLU A 332 6.87 5.95 18.85
CA GLU A 332 8.08 6.50 19.44
C GLU A 332 8.33 7.93 18.92
N ASN A 333 8.57 8.87 19.85
CA ASN A 333 8.75 10.32 19.60
C ASN A 333 7.53 11.08 19.07
N TYR A 334 6.40 10.41 18.80
CA TYR A 334 5.23 11.08 18.17
C TYR A 334 3.98 11.11 19.05
N GLY A 335 3.69 10.06 19.80
CA GLY A 335 2.51 10.10 20.66
C GLY A 335 1.92 8.73 20.98
N THR A 336 0.67 8.74 21.47
CA THR A 336 -0.02 7.52 21.90
C THR A 336 -1.43 7.42 21.36
N GLY A 337 -1.87 6.18 21.09
CA GLY A 337 -3.20 5.86 20.64
C GLY A 337 -3.91 4.87 21.55
N LEU A 338 -5.21 5.04 21.74
CA LEU A 338 -6.05 4.16 22.52
C LEU A 338 -7.36 3.87 21.80
N ILE A 339 -7.68 2.59 21.64
CA ILE A 339 -9.03 2.10 21.38
C ILE A 339 -9.63 1.64 22.70
N PHE A 340 -10.69 2.30 23.20
CA PHE A 340 -11.44 1.89 24.38
C PHE A 340 -12.73 2.68 24.55
N PRO A 341 -13.91 2.00 24.67
CA PRO A 341 -14.10 0.58 24.38
C PRO A 341 -14.14 0.26 22.90
N GLY A 342 -13.69 -0.94 22.54
CA GLY A 342 -13.91 -1.57 21.24
C GLY A 342 -14.89 -2.73 21.36
N PHE A 343 -15.81 -2.85 20.41
CA PHE A 343 -16.75 -3.97 20.30
C PHE A 343 -16.69 -4.55 18.90
N ALA A 344 -16.62 -5.88 18.82
CA ALA A 344 -16.76 -6.64 17.58
C ALA A 344 -17.92 -7.63 17.71
N SER A 345 -18.74 -7.74 16.69
CA SER A 345 -19.90 -8.63 16.67
C SER A 345 -20.10 -9.21 15.30
N SER A 346 -20.27 -10.54 15.22
CA SER A 346 -20.80 -11.19 14.02
C SER A 346 -22.26 -11.55 14.24
N PHE A 347 -23.12 -11.13 13.34
CA PHE A 347 -24.54 -11.38 13.38
C PHE A 347 -25.07 -11.80 12.02
N LEU A 348 -25.51 -13.06 11.89
CA LEU A 348 -25.97 -13.66 10.63
C LEU A 348 -24.92 -13.54 9.51
N ILE A 349 -25.11 -12.58 8.60
CA ILE A 349 -24.28 -12.30 7.43
C ILE A 349 -23.43 -11.03 7.61
N PHE A 350 -23.52 -10.38 8.77
CA PHE A 350 -22.85 -9.11 9.03
C PHE A 350 -21.81 -9.25 10.12
N ASP A 351 -20.65 -8.64 9.89
CA ASP A 351 -19.63 -8.37 10.90
C ASP A 351 -19.58 -6.87 11.13
N LEU A 352 -19.56 -6.49 12.41
CA LEU A 352 -19.61 -5.12 12.86
C LEU A 352 -18.46 -4.87 13.82
N LYS A 353 -17.80 -3.70 13.70
CA LYS A 353 -16.92 -3.16 14.73
C LYS A 353 -17.37 -1.74 15.08
N LEU A 354 -17.28 -1.39 16.35
CA LEU A 354 -17.51 -0.04 16.85
C LEU A 354 -16.47 0.28 17.90
N GLU A 355 -15.76 1.39 17.75
CA GLU A 355 -14.65 1.77 18.60
C GLU A 355 -14.77 3.24 19.00
N LEU A 356 -14.44 3.56 20.25
CA LEU A 356 -14.01 4.89 20.62
C LEU A 356 -12.48 4.94 20.55
N ARG A 357 -11.96 5.98 19.92
CA ARG A 357 -10.54 6.19 19.65
C ARG A 357 -10.08 7.50 20.26
N SER A 358 -8.96 7.48 20.98
CA SER A 358 -8.31 8.66 21.54
C SER A 358 -6.83 8.66 21.13
N PHE A 359 -6.40 9.71 20.48
CA PHE A 359 -5.02 9.88 20.06
C PHE A 359 -4.44 11.11 20.73
N GLN A 360 -3.20 11.03 21.17
CA GLN A 360 -2.50 12.10 21.85
C GLN A 360 -1.27 12.50 21.05
N ASP A 361 -0.98 13.76 21.08
CA ASP A 361 0.12 14.38 20.36
C ASP A 361 0.01 14.13 18.84
N ARG A 362 1.04 13.59 18.22
CA ARG A 362 1.15 13.34 16.78
C ARG A 362 0.89 11.89 16.38
N PHE A 363 0.14 11.14 17.20
CA PHE A 363 -0.16 9.74 16.90
C PHE A 363 -1.09 9.61 15.69
N LEU A 364 -0.65 8.87 14.67
CA LEU A 364 -1.45 8.51 13.49
C LEU A 364 -1.87 7.03 13.57
N PRO A 365 -3.18 6.73 13.72
CA PRO A 365 -3.66 5.35 13.72
C PRO A 365 -3.50 4.70 12.35
N ALA A 366 -3.35 3.38 12.34
CA ALA A 366 -3.11 2.62 11.11
C ALA A 366 -1.98 3.25 10.27
N TYR A 367 -0.86 3.57 10.96
CA TYR A 367 0.29 4.21 10.31
C TYR A 367 0.72 3.41 9.07
N PHE A 368 0.76 2.08 9.20
CA PHE A 368 0.93 1.15 8.08
C PHE A 368 -0.45 0.73 7.57
N ASN A 369 -0.94 1.42 6.57
CA ASN A 369 -2.21 1.16 5.91
C ASN A 369 -2.00 0.73 4.45
N TYR A 370 -3.08 0.53 3.70
CA TYR A 370 -3.05 0.10 2.31
C TYR A 370 -2.37 1.09 1.34
N LEU A 371 -2.25 2.39 1.68
CA LEU A 371 -1.53 3.39 0.89
C LEU A 371 -0.09 3.62 1.37
N TYR A 372 0.36 2.89 2.41
CA TYR A 372 1.63 3.19 3.05
C TYR A 372 2.82 3.24 2.08
N ASP A 373 2.93 2.29 1.16
CA ASP A 373 4.05 2.24 0.21
C ASP A 373 4.11 3.47 -0.72
N GLU A 374 2.97 4.13 -0.98
CA GLU A 374 2.96 5.41 -1.71
C GLU A 374 3.23 6.60 -0.81
N GLN A 375 2.68 6.59 0.40
CA GLN A 375 2.84 7.67 1.37
C GLN A 375 4.16 7.64 2.14
N ARG A 376 4.87 6.50 2.12
CA ARG A 376 6.08 6.24 2.87
C ARG A 376 7.14 7.32 2.68
N CYS A 377 7.36 7.71 1.42
CA CYS A 377 8.21 8.81 1.01
C CYS A 377 7.64 9.44 -0.27
N GLN A 378 7.50 10.74 -0.29
CA GLN A 378 6.91 11.50 -1.40
C GLN A 378 7.80 12.65 -1.82
N VAL A 379 7.72 13.00 -3.11
CA VAL A 379 8.35 14.20 -3.66
C VAL A 379 7.45 15.39 -3.41
N HIS A 380 8.00 16.43 -2.84
CA HIS A 380 7.37 17.74 -2.72
C HIS A 380 8.18 18.78 -3.46
N TYR A 381 7.54 19.82 -3.98
CA TYR A 381 8.24 20.96 -4.53
C TYR A 381 7.68 22.27 -3.98
N SER A 382 8.53 23.26 -3.88
CA SER A 382 8.16 24.65 -3.58
C SER A 382 8.66 25.57 -4.70
N GLU A 383 7.85 26.57 -5.06
CA GLU A 383 8.29 27.60 -5.98
C GLU A 383 9.19 28.61 -5.24
N ILE A 384 10.32 29.01 -5.85
CA ILE A 384 11.22 29.98 -5.26
C ILE A 384 10.68 31.39 -5.58
N GLU A 385 10.39 32.18 -4.53
CA GLU A 385 9.90 33.55 -4.67
C GLU A 385 10.87 34.41 -5.50
N GLY A 386 10.33 35.06 -6.55
CA GLY A 386 11.07 35.98 -7.41
C GLY A 386 11.75 35.36 -8.63
N GLU A 387 11.71 34.03 -8.77
CA GLU A 387 12.29 33.31 -9.90
C GLU A 387 11.21 32.53 -10.65
N ASN A 388 10.67 33.10 -11.72
CA ASN A 388 9.58 32.51 -12.50
C ASN A 388 9.92 31.10 -12.97
N GLY A 389 9.24 30.09 -12.37
CA GLY A 389 9.29 28.70 -12.78
C GLY A 389 10.39 27.86 -12.15
N ARG A 390 11.20 28.42 -11.24
CA ARG A 390 12.18 27.64 -10.49
C ARG A 390 11.49 26.89 -9.34
N ARG A 391 11.73 25.58 -9.24
CA ARG A 391 11.17 24.69 -8.22
C ARG A 391 12.29 24.05 -7.42
N LEU A 392 12.13 24.04 -6.11
CA LEU A 392 12.98 23.27 -5.21
C LEU A 392 12.25 21.96 -4.88
N TYR A 393 12.86 20.84 -5.19
CA TYR A 393 12.34 19.51 -4.89
C TYR A 393 12.89 18.99 -3.58
N SER A 394 12.03 18.33 -2.80
CA SER A 394 12.41 17.68 -1.56
C SER A 394 11.67 16.36 -1.40
N LEU A 395 12.34 15.37 -0.83
CA LEU A 395 11.74 14.09 -0.45
C LEU A 395 11.41 14.11 1.02
N LYS A 396 10.14 13.96 1.34
CA LYS A 396 9.60 13.90 2.70
C LYS A 396 9.11 12.51 3.01
N THR A 397 9.51 12.00 4.17
CA THR A 397 8.95 10.76 4.70
C THR A 397 7.58 11.04 5.33
N LYS A 398 6.75 10.00 5.45
CA LYS A 398 5.46 10.10 6.16
C LYS A 398 5.62 10.60 7.60
N ASN A 399 6.77 10.34 8.23
CA ASN A 399 7.10 10.84 9.58
C ASN A 399 7.10 12.37 9.64
N SER A 400 7.67 13.04 8.63
CA SER A 400 7.79 14.50 8.60
C SER A 400 6.42 15.19 8.50
N GLU A 401 5.43 14.55 7.93
CA GLU A 401 4.07 15.06 7.80
C GLU A 401 3.25 14.98 9.10
N LEU A 402 3.75 14.24 10.11
CA LEU A 402 3.08 14.12 11.40
C LEU A 402 3.17 15.39 12.26
N ALA A 403 4.01 16.36 11.89
CA ALA A 403 4.26 17.57 12.69
C ALA A 403 3.00 18.38 12.97
N ASP A 404 2.05 18.40 12.03
CA ASP A 404 0.82 19.19 12.10
C ASP A 404 -0.35 18.44 12.79
N LEU A 405 -0.16 17.17 13.14
CA LEU A 405 -1.17 16.39 13.85
C LEU A 405 -1.28 16.87 15.31
N GLY A 406 -2.49 16.80 15.84
CA GLY A 406 -2.81 17.15 17.22
C GLY A 406 -3.62 16.05 17.90
N SER A 407 -3.70 16.14 19.24
CA SER A 407 -4.51 15.20 20.02
C SER A 407 -5.95 15.20 19.56
N SER A 408 -6.56 14.02 19.42
CA SER A 408 -7.93 13.87 18.95
C SER A 408 -8.69 12.76 19.68
N LEU A 409 -10.02 12.91 19.69
CA LEU A 409 -10.95 11.92 20.24
C LEU A 409 -12.06 11.69 19.22
N GLY A 410 -12.40 10.45 18.95
CA GLY A 410 -13.41 10.16 17.96
C GLY A 410 -13.92 8.74 18.00
N TRP A 411 -14.48 8.31 16.89
CA TRP A 411 -15.06 6.98 16.77
C TRP A 411 -14.74 6.36 15.41
N PHE A 412 -14.79 5.04 15.39
CA PHE A 412 -14.64 4.23 14.21
C PHE A 412 -15.76 3.22 14.13
N GLY A 413 -16.31 3.05 12.94
CA GLY A 413 -17.32 2.06 12.64
C GLY A 413 -16.96 1.26 11.40
N TYR A 414 -17.20 -0.03 11.44
CA TYR A 414 -16.94 -0.96 10.38
C TYR A 414 -18.13 -1.89 10.19
N LEU A 415 -18.50 -2.12 8.95
CA LEU A 415 -19.54 -3.05 8.55
C LEU A 415 -19.05 -3.89 7.38
N LYS A 416 -19.12 -5.19 7.54
CA LYS A 416 -18.94 -6.17 6.49
C LYS A 416 -20.22 -6.96 6.33
N GLY A 417 -20.61 -7.25 5.11
CA GLY A 417 -21.81 -8.05 4.81
C GLY A 417 -21.58 -8.97 3.64
N ASN A 418 -21.90 -10.25 3.83
CA ASN A 418 -21.89 -11.26 2.78
C ASN A 418 -23.32 -11.64 2.44
N ILE A 419 -23.85 -11.12 1.33
CA ILE A 419 -25.22 -11.33 0.90
C ILE A 419 -25.28 -12.55 -0.02
N GLY A 420 -25.05 -13.74 0.56
CA GLY A 420 -24.96 -14.99 -0.18
C GLY A 420 -23.86 -14.91 -1.25
N ASN A 421 -24.02 -15.67 -2.34
CA ASN A 421 -23.09 -15.61 -3.48
C ASN A 421 -23.38 -14.44 -4.43
N PHE A 422 -24.15 -13.43 -3.99
CA PHE A 422 -24.61 -12.35 -4.84
C PHE A 422 -23.82 -11.05 -4.67
N ALA A 423 -23.53 -10.66 -3.44
CA ALA A 423 -22.82 -9.41 -3.18
C ALA A 423 -22.03 -9.47 -1.87
N TYR A 424 -20.90 -8.84 -1.89
CA TYR A 424 -20.05 -8.61 -0.73
C TYR A 424 -19.88 -7.10 -0.55
N LEU A 425 -20.11 -6.63 0.68
CA LEU A 425 -19.96 -5.24 1.07
C LEU A 425 -19.01 -5.14 2.25
N LYS A 426 -18.05 -4.23 2.19
CA LYS A 426 -17.25 -3.78 3.34
C LYS A 426 -17.20 -2.27 3.32
N VAL A 427 -17.52 -1.64 4.44
CA VAL A 427 -17.46 -0.19 4.62
C VAL A 427 -16.89 0.10 5.98
N ALA A 428 -15.98 1.05 6.05
CA ALA A 428 -15.49 1.57 7.30
C ALA A 428 -15.46 3.10 7.27
N TYR A 429 -15.70 3.70 8.42
CA TYR A 429 -15.71 5.14 8.60
C TYR A 429 -15.07 5.51 9.94
N GLN A 430 -14.22 6.51 9.90
CA GLN A 430 -13.62 7.13 11.09
C GLN A 430 -13.91 8.62 11.10
N ASP A 431 -14.17 9.18 12.27
CA ASP A 431 -14.30 10.63 12.47
C ASP A 431 -13.63 11.02 13.79
N MET A 432 -12.60 11.84 13.69
CA MET A 432 -11.79 12.30 14.82
C MET A 432 -11.99 13.79 15.04
N TYR A 433 -11.97 14.22 16.28
CA TYR A 433 -12.23 15.61 16.68
C TYR A 433 -11.14 16.11 17.61
N ASN A 434 -10.68 17.34 17.38
CA ASN A 434 -9.84 18.10 18.29
C ASN A 434 -10.47 19.45 18.58
N GLN A 435 -10.70 19.79 19.87
CA GLN A 435 -11.28 21.04 20.32
C GLN A 435 -12.56 21.46 19.55
N GLY A 436 -13.35 20.48 19.10
CA GLY A 436 -14.56 20.71 18.33
C GLY A 436 -14.37 20.81 16.80
N HIS A 437 -13.15 20.72 16.30
CA HIS A 437 -12.85 20.64 14.88
C HIS A 437 -12.57 19.19 14.48
N SER A 438 -13.07 18.78 13.31
CA SER A 438 -12.76 17.48 12.74
C SER A 438 -11.30 17.44 12.33
N GLN A 439 -10.60 16.39 12.75
CA GLN A 439 -9.25 16.09 12.31
C GLN A 439 -9.21 14.64 11.83
N GLY A 440 -8.98 14.46 10.55
CA GLY A 440 -8.84 13.13 9.98
C GLY A 440 -10.14 12.33 9.90
N LYS A 441 -10.99 12.64 8.92
CA LYS A 441 -12.06 11.75 8.49
C LYS A 441 -11.51 10.76 7.51
N SER A 442 -11.86 9.50 7.71
CA SER A 442 -11.50 8.44 6.78
C SER A 442 -12.74 7.64 6.41
N LEU A 443 -12.88 7.37 5.13
CA LEU A 443 -13.94 6.53 4.59
C LEU A 443 -13.31 5.55 3.61
N TRP A 444 -13.59 4.28 3.76
CA TRP A 444 -13.26 3.30 2.73
C TRP A 444 -14.34 2.26 2.58
N GLY A 445 -14.46 1.73 1.39
CA GLY A 445 -15.45 0.74 1.10
C GLY A 445 -15.16 -0.06 -0.16
N LYS A 446 -15.53 -1.32 -0.12
CA LYS A 446 -15.55 -2.23 -1.25
C LYS A 446 -16.94 -2.79 -1.44
N LEU A 447 -17.42 -2.73 -2.65
CA LEU A 447 -18.61 -3.43 -3.09
C LEU A 447 -18.23 -4.39 -4.20
N THR A 448 -18.46 -5.67 -3.98
CA THR A 448 -18.29 -6.70 -5.00
C THR A 448 -19.63 -7.33 -5.29
N PHE A 449 -19.95 -7.44 -6.56
CA PHE A 449 -21.18 -7.99 -7.07
C PHE A 449 -20.88 -9.21 -7.94
N MET A 450 -21.42 -10.37 -7.58
CA MET A 450 -21.23 -11.66 -8.26
C MET A 450 -22.61 -12.27 -8.59
N PRO A 451 -23.28 -11.81 -9.65
CA PRO A 451 -24.66 -12.16 -9.90
C PRO A 451 -24.80 -13.55 -10.56
N GLU A 452 -25.20 -14.55 -9.83
CA GLU A 452 -25.53 -15.89 -10.38
C GLU A 452 -26.58 -15.84 -11.50
N LYS A 453 -27.46 -14.82 -11.48
CA LYS A 453 -28.51 -14.65 -12.49
C LYS A 453 -28.03 -14.05 -13.81
N PHE A 454 -26.81 -13.55 -13.85
CA PHE A 454 -26.17 -13.03 -15.06
C PHE A 454 -24.90 -13.84 -15.32
N PRO A 455 -25.01 -15.04 -15.87
CA PRO A 455 -23.88 -15.99 -15.95
C PRO A 455 -22.65 -15.47 -16.70
N GLN A 456 -22.83 -14.42 -17.52
CA GLN A 456 -21.72 -13.77 -18.21
C GLN A 456 -21.01 -12.71 -17.33
N LEU A 457 -21.69 -12.09 -16.37
CA LEU A 457 -21.05 -11.17 -15.42
C LEU A 457 -20.60 -11.97 -14.20
N LYS A 458 -19.34 -12.38 -14.18
CA LYS A 458 -18.77 -13.17 -13.08
C LYS A 458 -18.52 -12.30 -11.85
N GLU A 459 -18.03 -11.08 -12.06
CA GLU A 459 -17.71 -10.13 -11.00
C GLU A 459 -17.84 -8.69 -11.50
N ALA A 460 -18.28 -7.80 -10.63
CA ALA A 460 -18.10 -6.36 -10.76
C ALA A 460 -17.76 -5.81 -9.37
N SER A 461 -16.56 -5.29 -9.19
CA SER A 461 -16.13 -4.71 -7.93
C SER A 461 -15.78 -3.24 -8.08
N LEU A 462 -16.05 -2.48 -7.04
CA LEU A 462 -15.69 -1.09 -6.88
C LEU A 462 -15.10 -0.90 -5.49
N TYR A 463 -13.95 -0.29 -5.42
CA TYR A 463 -13.31 0.14 -4.20
C TYR A 463 -13.10 1.65 -4.22
N TYR A 464 -13.30 2.26 -3.08
CA TYR A 464 -13.01 3.67 -2.83
C TYR A 464 -12.44 3.82 -1.43
N ALA A 465 -11.40 4.62 -1.31
CA ALA A 465 -10.89 5.07 -0.03
C ALA A 465 -10.52 6.54 -0.09
N GLN A 466 -10.68 7.19 1.05
CA GLN A 466 -10.27 8.55 1.31
C GLN A 466 -9.91 8.63 2.78
N THR A 467 -8.67 8.98 3.10
CA THR A 467 -8.15 8.94 4.48
C THR A 467 -7.58 10.28 4.88
N ASP A 468 -7.66 10.56 6.17
CA ASP A 468 -7.03 11.71 6.85
C ASP A 468 -7.36 13.06 6.20
N VAL A 469 -8.65 13.27 5.89
CA VAL A 469 -9.17 14.50 5.29
C VAL A 469 -10.05 15.25 6.29
N ASP A 470 -10.05 16.58 6.24
CA ASP A 470 -10.92 17.42 7.07
C ASP A 470 -12.39 17.17 6.79
N ARG A 471 -12.70 16.89 5.53
CA ARG A 471 -14.06 16.66 5.06
C ARG A 471 -14.11 15.67 3.92
N ILE A 472 -15.02 14.68 4.01
CA ILE A 472 -15.37 13.82 2.89
C ILE A 472 -16.13 14.66 1.84
N ASP A 473 -15.50 14.94 0.72
CA ASP A 473 -16.13 15.68 -0.36
C ASP A 473 -16.67 14.74 -1.45
N TRP A 474 -17.97 14.50 -1.40
CA TRP A 474 -18.67 13.66 -2.39
C TRP A 474 -18.73 14.27 -3.80
N LYS A 475 -18.36 15.54 -3.97
CA LYS A 475 -18.32 16.22 -5.28
C LYS A 475 -16.95 16.14 -5.90
N ASN A 476 -15.91 16.17 -5.08
CA ASN A 476 -14.53 15.99 -5.49
C ASN A 476 -13.97 14.76 -4.80
N LEU A 477 -13.97 13.61 -5.50
CA LEU A 477 -13.45 12.36 -5.00
C LEU A 477 -11.93 12.22 -5.19
N ARG A 478 -11.29 13.20 -5.81
CA ARG A 478 -9.86 13.23 -6.08
C ARG A 478 -9.17 14.12 -5.06
N ASN A 479 -8.35 13.54 -4.22
CA ASN A 479 -7.44 14.26 -3.31
C ASN A 479 -6.22 13.39 -3.01
N GLY A 480 -5.18 13.98 -2.42
CA GLY A 480 -3.89 13.33 -2.19
C GLY A 480 -3.94 12.05 -1.35
N ASN A 481 -5.04 11.84 -0.61
CA ASN A 481 -5.23 10.66 0.24
C ASN A 481 -6.38 9.78 -0.27
N ALA A 482 -6.72 9.87 -1.55
CA ALA A 482 -7.80 9.09 -2.13
C ALA A 482 -7.30 8.01 -3.10
N GLN A 483 -8.08 6.96 -3.20
CA GLN A 483 -7.89 5.88 -4.17
C GLN A 483 -9.23 5.39 -4.70
N VAL A 484 -9.27 5.13 -5.99
CA VAL A 484 -10.40 4.51 -6.68
C VAL A 484 -9.91 3.29 -7.44
N SER A 485 -10.60 2.20 -7.35
CA SER A 485 -10.36 1.08 -8.27
C SER A 485 -11.64 0.32 -8.59
N GLY A 486 -11.61 -0.39 -9.70
CA GLY A 486 -12.70 -1.24 -10.12
C GLY A 486 -12.23 -2.41 -10.97
N ARG A 487 -12.95 -3.52 -10.87
CA ARG A 487 -12.74 -4.71 -11.68
C ARG A 487 -14.05 -5.20 -12.24
N ILE A 488 -14.08 -5.55 -13.51
CA ILE A 488 -15.22 -6.22 -14.17
C ILE A 488 -14.69 -7.48 -14.82
N VAL A 489 -15.35 -8.61 -14.52
CA VAL A 489 -15.06 -9.91 -15.12
C VAL A 489 -16.30 -10.38 -15.86
N TYR A 490 -16.17 -10.47 -17.18
CA TYR A 490 -17.23 -10.97 -18.07
C TYR A 490 -16.85 -12.37 -18.60
N GLY A 491 -17.58 -13.40 -18.19
CA GLY A 491 -17.38 -14.78 -18.63
C GLY A 491 -17.84 -14.97 -20.07
N TYR A 492 -16.91 -15.20 -20.98
CA TYR A 492 -17.22 -15.56 -22.36
C TYR A 492 -17.68 -17.03 -22.46
N ASN A 493 -17.00 -17.90 -21.70
CA ASN A 493 -17.35 -19.31 -21.51
C ASN A 493 -16.80 -19.80 -20.16
N ASP A 494 -16.82 -21.10 -19.90
CA ASP A 494 -16.36 -21.68 -18.64
C ASP A 494 -14.83 -21.56 -18.43
N TYR A 495 -14.06 -21.30 -19.47
CA TYR A 495 -12.60 -21.26 -19.45
C TYR A 495 -12.00 -19.87 -19.69
N TYR A 496 -12.78 -18.95 -20.29
CA TYR A 496 -12.28 -17.62 -20.69
C TYR A 496 -13.16 -16.51 -20.18
N ASN A 497 -12.55 -15.53 -19.54
CA ASN A 497 -13.17 -14.31 -19.07
C ASN A 497 -12.52 -13.09 -19.74
N LEU A 498 -13.32 -12.10 -20.09
CA LEU A 498 -12.82 -10.76 -20.41
C LEU A 498 -12.72 -9.99 -19.12
N ILE A 499 -11.57 -9.36 -18.88
CA ILE A 499 -11.32 -8.56 -17.69
C ILE A 499 -11.06 -7.11 -18.06
N CYS A 500 -11.59 -6.24 -17.23
CA CYS A 500 -11.28 -4.82 -17.22
C CYS A 500 -10.94 -4.44 -15.79
N ARG A 501 -9.75 -3.88 -15.56
CA ARG A 501 -9.32 -3.36 -14.27
C ARG A 501 -8.97 -1.90 -14.43
N TYR A 502 -9.43 -1.11 -13.50
CA TYR A 502 -9.09 0.31 -13.39
C TYR A 502 -8.59 0.59 -11.99
N LYS A 503 -7.51 1.36 -11.88
CA LYS A 503 -6.93 1.81 -10.62
C LYS A 503 -6.47 3.26 -10.79
N GLU A 504 -6.76 4.09 -9.82
CA GLU A 504 -6.37 5.49 -9.79
C GLU A 504 -6.08 5.87 -8.34
N TYR A 505 -4.93 6.48 -8.09
CA TYR A 505 -4.58 7.11 -6.82
C TYR A 505 -3.84 8.41 -7.06
N TYR A 506 -3.75 9.26 -6.04
CA TYR A 506 -3.38 10.65 -6.18
C TYR A 506 -2.28 11.03 -5.21
N THR A 507 -1.43 11.96 -5.64
CA THR A 507 -0.40 12.59 -4.82
C THR A 507 -0.46 14.09 -5.03
N ASP A 508 -0.67 14.84 -3.95
CA ASP A 508 -0.62 16.31 -3.99
C ASP A 508 0.85 16.76 -3.94
N LEU A 509 1.45 16.98 -5.10
CA LEU A 509 2.88 17.29 -5.23
C LEU A 509 3.20 18.72 -4.80
N ASN A 510 2.26 19.65 -4.95
CA ASN A 510 2.48 21.07 -4.67
C ASN A 510 1.92 21.51 -3.30
N GLY A 511 1.19 20.64 -2.61
CA GLY A 511 0.62 20.91 -1.29
C GLY A 511 -0.55 21.90 -1.29
N ASP A 512 -1.21 22.15 -2.44
CA ASP A 512 -2.33 23.09 -2.55
C ASP A 512 -3.70 22.46 -2.21
N GLY A 513 -3.72 21.15 -1.95
CA GLY A 513 -4.93 20.37 -1.64
C GLY A 513 -5.82 20.10 -2.86
N VAL A 514 -5.35 20.39 -4.07
CA VAL A 514 -6.11 20.22 -5.32
C VAL A 514 -5.34 19.32 -6.28
N ILE A 515 -5.83 18.15 -6.54
CA ILE A 515 -5.24 17.28 -7.55
C ILE A 515 -5.55 17.82 -8.95
N SER A 516 -4.52 18.28 -9.65
CA SER A 516 -4.62 18.86 -10.98
C SER A 516 -3.48 18.38 -11.88
N GLY A 517 -3.79 17.78 -13.00
CA GLY A 517 -2.78 17.33 -13.96
C GLY A 517 -2.47 15.84 -13.89
N ARG A 518 -1.57 15.40 -14.77
CA ARG A 518 -1.18 13.99 -14.88
C ARG A 518 -0.03 13.61 -13.94
N ASP A 519 0.74 14.57 -13.53
CA ASP A 519 1.85 14.44 -12.60
C ASP A 519 1.39 14.12 -11.17
N GLU A 520 0.17 14.49 -10.81
CA GLU A 520 -0.45 14.22 -9.50
C GLU A 520 -1.42 13.02 -9.51
N THR A 521 -1.53 12.33 -10.63
CA THR A 521 -2.45 11.19 -10.79
C THR A 521 -1.74 9.98 -11.36
N VAL A 522 -1.81 8.86 -10.66
CA VAL A 522 -1.33 7.57 -11.18
C VAL A 522 -2.54 6.75 -11.59
N GLU A 523 -2.64 6.47 -12.88
CA GLU A 523 -3.73 5.71 -13.48
C GLU A 523 -3.22 4.41 -14.10
N SER A 524 -3.97 3.32 -13.90
CA SER A 524 -3.74 2.06 -14.58
C SER A 524 -5.05 1.51 -15.13
N LEU A 525 -5.09 1.19 -16.40
CA LEU A 525 -6.18 0.51 -17.06
C LEU A 525 -5.66 -0.77 -17.73
N THR A 526 -6.14 -1.90 -17.27
CA THR A 526 -5.82 -3.21 -17.87
C THR A 526 -7.05 -3.80 -18.53
N LEU A 527 -6.92 -4.17 -19.80
CA LEU A 527 -7.90 -4.94 -20.54
C LEU A 527 -7.25 -6.24 -20.98
N GLY A 528 -7.89 -7.36 -20.71
CA GLY A 528 -7.31 -8.66 -21.03
C GLY A 528 -8.32 -9.79 -21.11
N ILE A 529 -7.81 -10.95 -21.42
CA ILE A 529 -8.54 -12.21 -21.38
C ILE A 529 -7.90 -13.05 -20.29
N GLU A 530 -8.67 -13.39 -19.28
CA GLU A 530 -8.30 -14.33 -18.23
C GLU A 530 -8.74 -15.72 -18.62
N PHE A 531 -7.93 -16.71 -18.35
CA PHE A 531 -8.28 -18.12 -18.56
C PHE A 531 -7.98 -18.93 -17.30
N GLN A 532 -8.79 -19.96 -17.10
CA GLN A 532 -8.67 -20.87 -15.95
C GLN A 532 -9.00 -22.30 -16.40
N PHE A 533 -8.12 -23.26 -16.08
CA PHE A 533 -8.23 -24.66 -16.45
C PHE A 533 -8.04 -25.58 -15.24
#